data_0f6f640b86b390bae83c2bba44e8af45
#
_entry.id   0f6f640b86b390bae83c2bba44e8af45
#
_cell.length_a   1.000
_cell.length_b   1.000
_cell.length_c   1.000
_cell.angle_alpha   90.00
_cell.angle_beta   90.00
_cell.angle_gamma   90.00
#
_symmetry.space_group_name_H-M   'P 1'
#
loop_
_entity.id
_entity.type
_entity.pdbx_description
1 polymer ?
#
loop_
_entity_poly.entity_id
_entity_poly.type
_entity_poly.pdbx_seq_one_letter_code
_entity_poly.pdbx_strand_id
1 'polypeptide(L)'
;MFIAGNGGDDINEYTLTTGFDVSTASFVDSFDVSSQDTAPNGLTFNSDGTKMYVVGNQGNDINEYDLTLGFDVSTASFVGALDVSSQDSAPKAISFNHDGTKLFVLGTTNKSVFEYTLTSPFSLINVDAE
;
A
#
# COMPACT_ATOMS: atom_id res chain seq x y z
N MET A 1 -6.57 0.23 12.58
CA MET A 1 -5.36 1.04 12.24
C MET A 1 -4.31 0.12 11.67
N PHE A 2 -3.58 0.60 10.64
CA PHE A 2 -2.55 -0.22 9.98
C PHE A 2 -1.23 0.55 9.95
N ILE A 3 -0.13 -0.17 10.13
CA ILE A 3 1.22 0.41 10.17
C ILE A 3 2.15 -0.44 9.30
N ALA A 4 2.85 0.20 8.35
CA ALA A 4 3.95 -0.43 7.62
C ALA A 4 5.19 -0.40 8.51
N GLY A 5 5.76 -1.56 8.80
CA GLY A 5 6.91 -1.73 9.68
C GLY A 5 8.18 -2.07 8.89
N ASN A 6 9.10 -1.10 8.75
CA ASN A 6 10.37 -1.32 8.05
C ASN A 6 11.32 -2.25 8.84
N GLY A 7 11.20 -2.32 10.17
CA GLY A 7 12.06 -3.19 10.98
C GLY A 7 11.61 -4.64 11.04
N GLY A 8 10.37 -4.93 10.68
CA GLY A 8 9.81 -6.29 10.60
C GLY A 8 9.41 -6.70 9.20
N ASP A 9 9.55 -5.79 8.22
CA ASP A 9 9.13 -6.00 6.84
C ASP A 9 7.67 -6.48 6.74
N ASP A 10 6.80 -5.86 7.55
CA ASP A 10 5.44 -6.31 7.74
C ASP A 10 4.41 -5.16 7.75
N ILE A 11 3.15 -5.55 7.60
CA ILE A 11 1.99 -4.69 7.83
C ILE A 11 1.31 -5.16 9.11
N ASN A 12 1.26 -4.28 10.10
CA ASN A 12 0.68 -4.55 11.40
C ASN A 12 -0.73 -3.99 11.49
N GLU A 13 -1.66 -4.83 11.95
CA GLU A 13 -3.06 -4.46 12.18
C GLU A 13 -3.34 -4.23 13.67
N TYR A 14 -4.06 -3.14 13.96
CA TYR A 14 -4.49 -2.76 15.32
C TYR A 14 -5.98 -2.45 15.31
N THR A 15 -6.67 -2.89 16.35
CA THR A 15 -8.02 -2.46 16.66
C THR A 15 -7.97 -1.28 17.64
N LEU A 16 -8.86 -0.29 17.48
CA LEU A 16 -9.00 0.85 18.40
C LEU A 16 -10.38 0.76 19.06
N THR A 17 -10.43 0.76 20.39
CA THR A 17 -11.72 0.76 21.11
C THR A 17 -12.40 2.12 21.03
N THR A 18 -11.65 3.20 20.83
CA THR A 18 -12.15 4.55 20.54
C THR A 18 -11.61 4.99 19.18
N GLY A 19 -12.51 5.30 18.23
CA GLY A 19 -12.13 5.72 16.88
C GLY A 19 -11.17 6.91 16.90
N PHE A 20 -10.08 6.82 16.12
CA PHE A 20 -9.01 7.82 16.00
C PHE A 20 -8.21 8.10 17.27
N ASP A 21 -8.40 7.33 18.33
CA ASP A 21 -7.61 7.43 19.57
C ASP A 21 -6.58 6.30 19.61
N VAL A 22 -5.34 6.62 19.23
CA VAL A 22 -4.24 5.64 19.14
C VAL A 22 -3.85 5.07 20.50
N SER A 23 -4.18 5.76 21.59
CA SER A 23 -3.91 5.25 22.96
C SER A 23 -4.76 4.02 23.30
N THR A 24 -5.84 3.78 22.53
CA THR A 24 -6.73 2.63 22.69
C THR A 24 -6.39 1.47 21.75
N ALA A 25 -5.26 1.54 21.03
CA ALA A 25 -4.87 0.55 20.05
C ALA A 25 -4.42 -0.76 20.72
N SER A 26 -4.90 -1.87 20.19
CA SER A 26 -4.47 -3.22 20.55
C SER A 26 -4.05 -3.97 19.30
N PHE A 27 -2.90 -4.62 19.33
CA PHE A 27 -2.39 -5.42 18.23
C PHE A 27 -3.36 -6.59 17.92
N VAL A 28 -3.63 -6.82 16.64
CA VAL A 28 -4.50 -7.90 16.16
C VAL A 28 -3.68 -8.94 15.43
N ASP A 29 -3.01 -8.53 14.33
CA ASP A 29 -2.27 -9.45 13.47
C ASP A 29 -1.21 -8.69 12.65
N SER A 30 -0.37 -9.45 11.95
CA SER A 30 0.60 -8.90 11.00
C SER A 30 0.69 -9.76 9.74
N PHE A 31 1.06 -9.11 8.63
CA PHE A 31 1.32 -9.78 7.35
C PHE A 31 2.73 -9.43 6.87
N ASP A 32 3.56 -10.47 6.66
CA ASP A 32 4.94 -10.36 6.19
C ASP A 32 4.95 -10.03 4.68
N VAL A 33 5.55 -8.90 4.31
CA VAL A 33 5.71 -8.46 2.92
C VAL A 33 7.15 -8.58 2.41
N SER A 34 8.06 -9.17 3.19
CA SER A 34 9.49 -9.27 2.89
C SER A 34 9.81 -9.96 1.57
N SER A 35 8.92 -10.85 1.10
CA SER A 35 9.06 -11.50 -0.21
C SER A 35 8.93 -10.53 -1.38
N GLN A 36 8.27 -9.39 -1.19
CA GLN A 36 8.07 -8.35 -2.20
C GLN A 36 8.95 -7.13 -1.91
N ASP A 37 8.98 -6.67 -0.65
CA ASP A 37 9.78 -5.51 -0.27
C ASP A 37 10.26 -5.63 1.18
N THR A 38 11.57 -5.43 1.41
CA THR A 38 12.19 -5.43 2.74
C THR A 38 12.32 -4.03 3.33
N ALA A 39 11.69 -3.03 2.71
CA ALA A 39 11.67 -1.65 3.20
C ALA A 39 10.31 -0.99 2.91
N PRO A 40 9.19 -1.58 3.43
CA PRO A 40 7.88 -0.99 3.22
C PRO A 40 7.78 0.39 3.91
N ASN A 41 7.29 1.39 3.18
CA ASN A 41 7.23 2.77 3.63
C ASN A 41 5.81 3.28 3.84
N GLY A 42 4.84 2.76 3.09
CA GLY A 42 3.47 3.21 3.17
C GLY A 42 2.50 2.16 2.65
N LEU A 43 1.25 2.32 3.03
CA LEU A 43 0.18 1.43 2.59
C LEU A 43 -1.13 2.19 2.43
N THR A 44 -2.00 1.66 1.61
CA THR A 44 -3.39 2.10 1.49
C THR A 44 -4.28 0.92 1.10
N PHE A 45 -5.59 1.09 1.26
CA PHE A 45 -6.60 0.10 0.88
C PHE A 45 -7.55 0.70 -0.17
N ASN A 46 -8.25 -0.18 -0.89
CA ASN A 46 -9.46 0.24 -1.61
C ASN A 46 -10.61 0.46 -0.61
N SER A 47 -11.76 0.91 -1.11
CA SER A 47 -12.86 1.39 -0.26
C SER A 47 -13.47 0.33 0.67
N ASP A 48 -13.45 -0.95 0.30
CA ASP A 48 -14.01 -2.04 1.11
C ASP A 48 -12.95 -2.89 1.83
N GLY A 49 -11.67 -2.54 1.66
CA GLY A 49 -10.55 -3.23 2.30
C GLY A 49 -10.19 -4.57 1.70
N THR A 50 -10.79 -4.95 0.57
CA THR A 50 -10.49 -6.22 -0.10
C THR A 50 -9.19 -6.19 -0.91
N LYS A 51 -8.62 -4.99 -1.10
CA LYS A 51 -7.31 -4.79 -1.72
C LYS A 51 -6.43 -3.91 -0.85
N MET A 52 -5.19 -4.33 -0.68
CA MET A 52 -4.14 -3.57 0.02
C MET A 52 -2.99 -3.30 -0.94
N TYR A 53 -2.42 -2.10 -0.83
CA TYR A 53 -1.29 -1.67 -1.63
C TYR A 53 -0.16 -1.23 -0.71
N VAL A 54 1.03 -1.76 -0.93
CA VAL A 54 2.21 -1.44 -0.13
C VAL A 54 3.28 -0.86 -1.05
N VAL A 55 3.78 0.32 -0.71
CA VAL A 55 4.90 0.96 -1.40
C VAL A 55 6.17 0.79 -0.58
N GLY A 56 7.25 0.43 -1.24
CA GLY A 56 8.54 0.26 -0.60
C GLY A 56 9.72 0.68 -1.49
N ASN A 57 10.89 0.77 -0.87
CA ASN A 57 12.09 1.26 -1.53
C ASN A 57 12.93 0.17 -2.19
N GLN A 58 12.77 -1.09 -1.81
CA GLN A 58 13.62 -2.16 -2.34
C GLN A 58 13.30 -2.48 -3.80
N GLY A 59 12.01 -2.63 -4.12
CA GLY A 59 11.56 -2.87 -5.49
C GLY A 59 11.37 -1.60 -6.30
N ASN A 60 11.28 -0.44 -5.66
CA ASN A 60 10.82 0.80 -6.28
C ASN A 60 9.46 0.62 -6.96
N ASP A 61 8.59 -0.11 -6.30
CA ASP A 61 7.31 -0.54 -6.83
C ASP A 61 6.18 -0.39 -5.80
N ILE A 62 4.98 -0.65 -6.27
CA ILE A 62 3.77 -0.73 -5.46
C ILE A 62 3.25 -2.15 -5.58
N ASN A 63 3.19 -2.86 -4.47
CA ASN A 63 2.75 -4.24 -4.39
C ASN A 63 1.26 -4.30 -4.07
N GLU A 64 0.47 -5.00 -4.90
CA GLU A 64 -0.96 -5.21 -4.74
C GLU A 64 -1.22 -6.58 -4.09
N TYR A 65 -2.10 -6.58 -3.09
CA TYR A 65 -2.54 -7.78 -2.37
C TYR A 65 -4.06 -7.84 -2.35
N ASP A 66 -4.63 -9.03 -2.56
CA ASP A 66 -6.05 -9.30 -2.34
C ASP A 66 -6.26 -9.84 -0.92
N LEU A 67 -7.32 -9.36 -0.25
CA LEU A 67 -7.74 -9.83 1.06
C LEU A 67 -9.11 -10.52 0.94
N THR A 68 -9.22 -11.77 1.42
CA THR A 68 -10.49 -12.49 1.39
C THR A 68 -11.52 -11.93 2.38
N LEU A 69 -11.04 -11.31 3.47
CA LEU A 69 -11.84 -10.50 4.39
C LEU A 69 -11.32 -9.07 4.38
N GLY A 70 -12.21 -8.12 4.09
CA GLY A 70 -11.84 -6.70 4.00
C GLY A 70 -11.21 -6.20 5.30
N PHE A 71 -10.05 -5.52 5.18
CA PHE A 71 -9.28 -4.96 6.30
C PHE A 71 -8.72 -6.00 7.28
N ASP A 72 -8.66 -7.28 6.92
CA ASP A 72 -8.02 -8.33 7.71
C ASP A 72 -6.73 -8.76 7.01
N VAL A 73 -5.58 -8.25 7.49
CA VAL A 73 -4.29 -8.46 6.83
C VAL A 73 -3.83 -9.92 6.87
N SER A 74 -4.32 -10.72 7.82
CA SER A 74 -4.00 -12.16 7.88
C SER A 74 -4.51 -12.91 6.66
N THR A 75 -5.47 -12.35 5.92
CA THR A 75 -6.06 -12.96 4.72
C THR A 75 -5.42 -12.48 3.41
N ALA A 76 -4.35 -11.68 3.48
CA ALA A 76 -3.72 -11.07 2.31
C ALA A 76 -2.96 -12.09 1.47
N SER A 77 -3.03 -11.93 0.15
CA SER A 77 -2.22 -12.69 -0.81
C SER A 77 -1.74 -11.78 -1.94
N PHE A 78 -0.47 -11.92 -2.33
CA PHE A 78 0.15 -11.10 -3.37
C PHE A 78 -0.49 -11.35 -4.74
N VAL A 79 -0.77 -10.25 -5.46
CA VAL A 79 -1.38 -10.28 -6.80
C VAL A 79 -0.36 -9.87 -7.87
N GLY A 80 0.33 -8.75 -7.68
CA GLY A 80 1.27 -8.21 -8.64
C GLY A 80 1.85 -6.88 -8.16
N ALA A 81 2.75 -6.31 -8.96
CA ALA A 81 3.42 -5.06 -8.64
C ALA A 81 3.42 -4.10 -9.82
N LEU A 82 3.35 -2.81 -9.51
CA LEU A 82 3.56 -1.71 -10.47
C LEU A 82 4.95 -1.12 -10.23
N ASP A 83 5.86 -1.29 -11.18
CA ASP A 83 7.18 -0.65 -11.17
C ASP A 83 7.02 0.86 -11.42
N VAL A 84 7.46 1.68 -10.47
CA VAL A 84 7.45 3.15 -10.57
C VAL A 84 8.86 3.74 -10.67
N SER A 85 9.88 2.90 -10.83
CA SER A 85 11.30 3.32 -10.86
C SER A 85 11.62 4.32 -11.97
N SER A 86 10.87 4.29 -13.09
CA SER A 86 11.02 5.26 -14.17
C SER A 86 10.62 6.68 -13.76
N GLN A 87 9.73 6.84 -12.81
CA GLN A 87 9.29 8.12 -12.29
C GLN A 87 10.10 8.52 -11.05
N ASP A 88 10.30 7.60 -10.12
CA ASP A 88 11.09 7.86 -8.91
C ASP A 88 11.69 6.57 -8.35
N SER A 89 12.95 6.61 -7.97
CA SER A 89 13.67 5.47 -7.40
C SER A 89 13.55 5.37 -5.86
N ALA A 90 12.71 6.21 -5.24
CA ALA A 90 12.46 6.18 -3.81
C ALA A 90 11.02 6.57 -3.50
N PRO A 91 10.03 5.75 -3.92
CA PRO A 91 8.63 6.01 -3.60
C PRO A 91 8.37 5.86 -2.11
N LYS A 92 7.53 6.72 -1.53
CA LYS A 92 7.31 6.79 -0.07
C LYS A 92 5.86 6.68 0.34
N ALA A 93 4.94 7.19 -0.46
CA ALA A 93 3.53 7.20 -0.11
C ALA A 93 2.67 7.07 -1.36
N ILE A 94 1.49 6.52 -1.17
CA ILE A 94 0.51 6.32 -2.23
C ILE A 94 -0.89 6.69 -1.74
N SER A 95 -1.72 7.13 -2.66
CA SER A 95 -3.13 7.41 -2.40
C SER A 95 -3.93 7.24 -3.69
N PHE A 96 -5.16 6.78 -3.57
CA PHE A 96 -6.10 6.76 -4.69
C PHE A 96 -7.07 7.94 -4.61
N ASN A 97 -7.65 8.31 -5.76
CA ASN A 97 -8.84 9.13 -5.76
C ASN A 97 -10.06 8.28 -5.29
N HIS A 98 -11.20 8.94 -5.07
CA HIS A 98 -12.37 8.32 -4.45
C HIS A 98 -12.88 7.07 -5.21
N ASP A 99 -12.86 7.09 -6.52
CA ASP A 99 -13.37 5.98 -7.35
C ASP A 99 -12.29 4.98 -7.81
N GLY A 100 -11.04 5.16 -7.39
CA GLY A 100 -9.95 4.26 -7.70
C GLY A 100 -9.46 4.31 -9.15
N THR A 101 -9.85 5.33 -9.91
CA THR A 101 -9.42 5.49 -11.31
C THR A 101 -8.06 6.15 -11.45
N LYS A 102 -7.58 6.79 -10.37
CA LYS A 102 -6.27 7.45 -10.33
C LYS A 102 -5.49 7.03 -9.10
N LEU A 103 -4.19 6.85 -9.29
CA LEU A 103 -3.22 6.58 -8.24
C LEU A 103 -2.20 7.72 -8.20
N PHE A 104 -1.92 8.22 -7.00
CA PHE A 104 -0.89 9.23 -6.76
C PHE A 104 0.25 8.62 -5.97
N VAL A 105 1.48 8.85 -6.43
CA VAL A 105 2.69 8.33 -5.80
C VAL A 105 3.61 9.48 -5.43
N LEU A 106 3.98 9.58 -4.16
CA LEU A 106 4.99 10.53 -3.70
C LEU A 106 6.37 9.91 -3.81
N GLY A 107 7.22 10.52 -4.62
CA GLY A 107 8.63 10.16 -4.75
C GLY A 107 9.56 11.17 -4.08
N THR A 108 10.59 10.69 -3.40
CA THR A 108 11.53 11.55 -2.68
C THR A 108 12.82 11.86 -3.45
N THR A 109 13.16 11.06 -4.45
CA THR A 109 14.31 11.33 -5.33
C THR A 109 14.06 12.58 -6.17
N ASN A 110 12.93 12.62 -6.87
CA ASN A 110 12.53 13.74 -7.73
C ASN A 110 11.69 14.78 -6.98
N LYS A 111 11.33 14.54 -5.71
CA LYS A 111 10.54 15.44 -4.85
C LYS A 111 9.22 15.85 -5.51
N SER A 112 8.56 14.87 -6.13
CA SER A 112 7.36 15.07 -6.94
C SER A 112 6.26 14.09 -6.56
N VAL A 113 5.01 14.46 -6.92
CA VAL A 113 3.87 13.55 -6.91
C VAL A 113 3.57 13.16 -8.35
N PHE A 114 3.52 11.87 -8.60
CA PHE A 114 3.22 11.29 -9.92
C PHE A 114 1.79 10.78 -9.94
N GLU A 115 1.08 11.05 -11.03
CA GLU A 115 -0.28 10.58 -11.25
C GLU A 115 -0.28 9.44 -12.28
N TYR A 116 -1.02 8.39 -11.97
CA TYR A 116 -1.26 7.25 -12.87
C TYR A 116 -2.75 7.11 -13.11
N THR A 117 -3.14 6.88 -14.36
CA THR A 117 -4.52 6.52 -14.70
C THR A 117 -4.65 5.01 -14.75
N LEU A 118 -5.66 4.47 -14.06
CA LEU A 118 -5.94 3.05 -14.01
C LEU A 118 -7.06 2.69 -14.98
N THR A 119 -6.84 1.68 -15.83
CA THR A 119 -7.84 1.19 -16.78
C THR A 119 -8.99 0.46 -16.10
N SER A 120 -8.72 -0.13 -14.93
CA SER A 120 -9.73 -0.70 -14.05
C SER A 120 -9.57 -0.09 -12.65
N PRO A 121 -10.64 0.40 -12.00
CA PRO A 121 -10.55 0.97 -10.67
C PRO A 121 -9.84 0.06 -9.67
N PHE A 122 -8.90 0.64 -8.91
CA PHE A 122 -8.14 -0.08 -7.89
C PHE A 122 -7.36 -1.31 -8.40
N SER A 123 -7.00 -1.37 -9.68
CA SER A 123 -6.16 -2.46 -10.23
C SER A 123 -4.87 -1.88 -10.77
N LEU A 124 -3.73 -2.39 -10.30
CA LEU A 124 -2.40 -1.99 -10.76
C LEU A 124 -1.96 -2.76 -12.03
N ILE A 125 -2.80 -3.64 -12.56
CA ILE A 125 -2.53 -4.38 -13.79
C ILE A 125 -2.86 -3.47 -14.99
N ASN A 126 -1.90 -3.31 -15.91
CA ASN A 126 -2.03 -2.48 -17.12
C ASN A 126 -2.23 -0.99 -16.81
N VAL A 127 -1.34 -0.42 -16.00
CA VAL A 127 -1.34 1.01 -15.66
C VAL A 127 -0.37 1.76 -16.57
N ASP A 128 -0.81 2.91 -17.09
CA ASP A 128 0.04 3.83 -17.85
C ASP A 128 0.39 5.06 -16.97
N ALA A 129 1.68 5.42 -16.92
CA ALA A 129 2.13 6.64 -16.28
C ALA A 129 1.74 7.88 -17.09
N GLU A 130 1.22 8.89 -16.43
CA GLU A 130 0.89 10.20 -17.02
C GLU A 130 1.94 11.27 -16.74
#